data_0e31fcd21e3a6608209f2df809e89b7c
#
_entry.id   0e31fcd21e3a6608209f2df809e89b7c
#
_cell.length_a   1.000
_cell.length_b   1.000
_cell.length_c   1.000
_cell.angle_alpha   90.00
_cell.angle_beta   90.00
_cell.angle_gamma   90.00
#
_symmetry.space_group_name_H-M   'P 1'
#
loop_
_entity.id
_entity.type
_entity.pdbx_description
1 polymer ?
#
loop_
_entity_poly.entity_id
_entity_poly.type
_entity_poly.pdbx_seq_one_letter_code
_entity_poly.pdbx_strand_id
1 'polypeptide(L)'
;MLFLIAGVRRSASTLAFQIACEITGEKFRIRRWKERPEDCISNQDCWWVAKTHAYLPELLGDIESGNVCVFSTIRDPRDITVSIMQLYGYPDGKKSSF
;
A
#
# COMPACT_ATOMS: atom_id res chain seq x y z
N MET A 1 -2.68 14.25 -8.09
CA MET A 1 -3.27 13.68 -6.85
C MET A 1 -2.76 12.26 -6.64
N LEU A 2 -2.42 11.92 -5.45
CA LEU A 2 -1.95 10.59 -5.10
C LEU A 2 -2.94 9.89 -4.18
N PHE A 3 -3.32 8.67 -4.54
CA PHE A 3 -4.09 7.77 -3.69
C PHE A 3 -3.12 6.71 -3.14
N LEU A 4 -2.81 6.80 -1.87
CA LEU A 4 -1.81 5.96 -1.22
C LEU A 4 -2.50 4.85 -0.42
N ILE A 5 -2.23 3.61 -0.80
CA ILE A 5 -2.66 2.46 -0.01
C ILE A 5 -1.55 2.13 0.99
N ALA A 6 -1.80 2.43 2.25
CA ALA A 6 -0.85 2.21 3.33
C ALA A 6 -1.39 1.12 4.27
N GLY A 7 -0.67 0.05 4.43
CA GLY A 7 -1.10 -1.02 5.30
C GLY A 7 0.05 -1.94 5.67
N VAL A 8 -0.11 -2.66 6.77
CA VAL A 8 0.85 -3.69 7.13
C VAL A 8 0.78 -4.85 6.15
N ARG A 9 1.85 -5.61 6.05
CA ARG A 9 1.87 -6.79 5.17
C ARG A 9 0.78 -7.76 5.59
N ARG A 10 0.18 -8.47 4.62
CA ARG A 10 -0.85 -9.49 4.83
C ARG A 10 -2.15 -8.93 5.42
N SER A 11 -2.45 -7.67 5.18
CA SER A 11 -3.70 -7.01 5.61
C SER A 11 -4.64 -6.67 4.45
N ALA A 12 -4.52 -7.40 3.32
CA ALA A 12 -5.27 -7.17 2.09
C ALA A 12 -4.93 -5.85 1.38
N SER A 13 -3.75 -5.27 1.64
CA SER A 13 -3.32 -4.04 0.97
C SER A 13 -3.14 -4.22 -0.54
N THR A 14 -2.74 -5.41 -0.99
CA THR A 14 -2.63 -5.71 -2.41
C THR A 14 -3.99 -5.70 -3.09
N LEU A 15 -5.02 -6.27 -2.46
CA LEU A 15 -6.38 -6.24 -2.98
C LEU A 15 -6.91 -4.80 -3.07
N ALA A 16 -6.71 -4.01 -2.02
CA ALA A 16 -7.10 -2.61 -2.00
C ALA A 16 -6.40 -1.83 -3.12
N PHE A 17 -5.11 -2.08 -3.33
CA PHE A 17 -4.34 -1.48 -4.41
C PHE A 17 -4.89 -1.86 -5.79
N GLN A 18 -5.23 -3.12 -6.01
CA GLN A 18 -5.80 -3.60 -7.26
C GLN A 18 -7.15 -2.94 -7.55
N ILE A 19 -8.01 -2.83 -6.53
CA ILE A 19 -9.30 -2.17 -6.67
C ILE A 19 -9.11 -0.70 -7.03
N ALA A 20 -8.21 0.00 -6.37
CA ALA A 20 -7.92 1.40 -6.67
C ALA A 20 -7.38 1.58 -8.09
N CYS A 21 -6.52 0.67 -8.56
CA CYS A 21 -6.01 0.69 -9.93
C CYS A 21 -7.12 0.49 -10.97
N GLU A 22 -8.08 -0.36 -10.70
CA GLU A 22 -9.23 -0.56 -11.59
C GLU A 22 -10.10 0.68 -11.69
N ILE A 23 -10.30 1.38 -10.59
CA ILE A 23 -11.11 2.60 -10.56
C ILE A 23 -10.42 3.73 -11.31
N THR A 24 -9.11 3.88 -11.16
CA THR A 24 -8.35 5.00 -11.72
C THR A 24 -7.73 4.73 -13.08
N GLY A 25 -7.68 3.46 -13.49
CA GLY A 25 -6.98 3.03 -14.70
C GLY A 25 -5.55 2.59 -14.43
N GLU A 26 -5.14 1.50 -15.07
CA GLU A 26 -3.84 0.88 -14.79
C GLU A 26 -2.63 1.76 -15.13
N LYS A 27 -2.78 2.68 -16.08
CA LYS A 27 -1.67 3.56 -16.49
C LYS A 27 -1.22 4.52 -15.40
N PHE A 28 -2.05 4.76 -14.39
CA PHE A 28 -1.73 5.66 -13.27
C PHE A 28 -1.18 4.91 -12.06
N ARG A 29 -0.78 3.66 -12.23
CA ARG A 29 -0.23 2.85 -11.15
C ARG A 29 1.25 3.11 -10.97
N ILE A 30 1.66 3.35 -9.73
CA ILE A 30 3.07 3.43 -9.34
C ILE A 30 3.49 2.07 -8.80
N ARG A 31 4.29 1.32 -9.55
CA ARG A 31 4.73 -0.02 -9.17
C ARG A 31 5.82 -0.01 -8.11
N ARG A 32 6.75 0.95 -8.21
CA ARG A 32 7.82 1.15 -7.26
C ARG A 32 7.87 2.61 -6.88
N TRP A 33 7.88 2.91 -5.59
CA TRP A 33 7.86 4.28 -5.10
C TRP A 33 9.02 5.12 -5.64
N LYS A 34 10.20 4.52 -5.81
CA LYS A 34 11.37 5.20 -6.34
C LYS A 34 11.20 5.66 -7.79
N GLU A 35 10.32 4.99 -8.54
CA GLU A 35 10.05 5.28 -9.94
C GLU A 35 8.85 6.20 -10.15
N ARG A 36 8.33 6.79 -9.07
CA ARG A 36 7.16 7.66 -9.17
C ARG A 36 7.42 8.87 -10.04
N PRO A 37 6.43 9.31 -10.83
CA PRO A 37 6.53 10.60 -11.52
C PRO A 37 6.68 11.73 -10.51
N GLU A 38 7.49 12.74 -10.85
CA GLU A 38 7.74 13.87 -9.96
C GLU A 38 6.47 14.65 -9.66
N ASP A 39 5.53 14.70 -10.62
CA ASP A 39 4.28 15.44 -10.50
C ASP A 39 3.10 14.58 -10.01
N CYS A 40 3.35 13.37 -9.51
CA CYS A 40 2.24 12.46 -9.12
C CYS A 40 1.36 13.04 -8.00
N ILE A 41 1.90 13.92 -7.18
CA ILE A 41 1.15 14.56 -6.09
C ILE A 41 0.55 15.87 -6.57
N SER A 42 1.32 16.70 -7.28
CA SER A 42 0.91 18.05 -7.69
C SER A 42 -0.05 18.06 -8.88
N ASN A 43 0.01 17.08 -9.75
CA ASN A 43 -0.88 17.01 -10.91
C ASN A 43 -2.28 16.60 -10.49
N GLN A 44 -3.24 17.53 -10.59
CA GLN A 44 -4.60 17.29 -10.16
C GLN A 44 -5.51 16.75 -11.27
N ASP A 45 -4.99 16.60 -12.50
CA ASP A 45 -5.76 16.10 -13.63
C ASP A 45 -5.83 14.58 -13.67
N CYS A 46 -4.98 13.90 -12.89
CA CYS A 46 -5.02 12.45 -12.80
C CYS A 46 -4.76 11.97 -11.37
N TRP A 47 -5.27 10.78 -11.07
CA TRP A 47 -5.10 10.11 -9.80
C TRP A 47 -4.07 9.00 -9.95
N TRP A 48 -2.91 9.20 -9.33
CA TRP A 48 -1.89 8.17 -9.23
C TRP A 48 -2.18 7.27 -8.02
N VAL A 49 -1.91 6.00 -8.16
CA VAL A 49 -2.13 5.00 -7.11
C VAL A 49 -0.82 4.35 -6.74
N ALA A 50 -0.49 4.35 -5.47
CA ALA A 50 0.69 3.69 -4.94
C ALA A 50 0.34 2.86 -3.71
N LYS A 51 1.14 1.84 -3.45
CA LYS A 51 1.03 1.01 -2.25
C LYS A 51 2.35 1.08 -1.48
N THR A 52 2.25 1.17 -0.16
CA THR A 52 3.42 1.14 0.71
C THR A 52 3.15 0.33 1.98
N HIS A 53 4.19 -0.32 2.48
CA HIS A 53 4.22 -0.89 3.83
C HIS A 53 5.13 -0.07 4.73
N ALA A 54 5.78 0.95 4.19
CA ALA A 54 6.73 1.78 4.90
C ALA A 54 6.09 3.09 5.36
N TYR A 55 6.65 3.66 6.41
CA TYR A 55 6.31 5.01 6.84
C TYR A 55 6.98 6.02 5.92
N LEU A 56 6.20 6.93 5.37
CA LEU A 56 6.66 7.97 4.44
C LEU A 56 6.41 9.35 5.05
N PRO A 57 7.29 9.81 5.98
CA PRO A 57 7.07 11.09 6.66
C PRO A 57 7.13 12.30 5.74
N GLU A 58 7.79 12.20 4.60
CA GLU A 58 7.85 13.27 3.60
C GLU A 58 6.49 13.60 2.99
N LEU A 59 5.50 12.73 3.15
CA LEU A 59 4.15 12.95 2.62
C LEU A 59 3.21 13.63 3.61
N LEU A 60 3.61 13.85 4.85
CA LEU A 60 2.71 14.39 5.88
C LEU A 60 2.11 15.74 5.49
N GLY A 61 2.90 16.63 4.94
CA GLY A 61 2.41 17.93 4.48
C GLY A 61 1.40 17.82 3.35
N ASP A 62 1.64 16.91 2.41
CA ASP A 62 0.72 16.68 1.29
C ASP A 62 -0.57 16.01 1.73
N ILE A 63 -0.50 15.14 2.74
CA ILE A 63 -1.70 14.53 3.34
C ILE A 63 -2.56 15.62 4.00
N GLU A 64 -1.94 16.48 4.78
CA GLU A 64 -2.65 17.56 5.47
C GLU A 64 -3.27 18.55 4.49
N SER A 65 -2.61 18.82 3.37
CA SER A 65 -3.13 19.73 2.35
C SER A 65 -4.20 19.10 1.44
N GLY A 66 -4.42 17.80 1.54
CA GLY A 66 -5.41 17.09 0.74
C GLY A 66 -4.93 16.62 -0.63
N ASN A 67 -3.65 16.78 -0.94
CA ASN A 67 -3.08 16.33 -2.22
C ASN A 67 -2.77 14.83 -2.24
N VAL A 68 -2.71 14.20 -1.06
CA VAL A 68 -2.54 12.76 -0.90
C VAL A 68 -3.70 12.22 -0.07
N CYS A 69 -4.41 11.27 -0.64
CA CYS A 69 -5.49 10.56 0.05
C CYS A 69 -4.95 9.20 0.52
N VAL A 70 -5.02 8.93 1.82
CA VAL A 70 -4.47 7.70 2.38
C VAL A 70 -5.61 6.74 2.72
N PHE A 71 -5.48 5.51 2.25
CA PHE A 71 -6.37 4.41 2.59
C PHE A 71 -5.55 3.33 3.29
N SER A 72 -5.92 3.02 4.53
CA SER A 72 -5.19 2.02 5.32
C SER A 72 -5.98 0.74 5.44
N THR A 73 -5.28 -0.39 5.36
CA THR A 73 -5.87 -1.71 5.60
C THR A 73 -5.46 -2.19 6.99
N ILE A 74 -6.44 -2.75 7.71
CA ILE A 74 -6.25 -3.22 9.08
C ILE A 74 -6.71 -4.67 9.15
N ARG A 75 -5.96 -5.48 9.87
CA ARG A 75 -6.30 -6.87 10.14
C ARG A 75 -5.83 -7.22 11.55
N ASP A 76 -6.48 -8.19 12.20
CA ASP A 76 -6.05 -8.69 13.51
C ASP A 76 -4.57 -9.08 13.45
N PRO A 77 -3.71 -8.53 14.33
CA PRO A 77 -2.27 -8.85 14.31
C PRO A 77 -1.95 -10.35 14.44
N ARG A 78 -2.79 -11.11 15.12
CA ARG A 78 -2.61 -12.56 15.24
C ARG A 78 -2.80 -13.25 13.89
N ASP A 79 -3.79 -12.84 13.12
CA ASP A 79 -4.04 -13.39 11.79
C ASP A 79 -2.93 -13.00 10.82
N ILE A 80 -2.42 -11.78 10.92
CA ILE A 80 -1.28 -11.32 10.13
C ILE A 80 -0.06 -12.17 10.43
N THR A 81 0.23 -12.41 11.71
CA THR A 81 1.36 -13.21 12.14
C THR A 81 1.27 -14.64 11.60
N VAL A 82 0.12 -15.28 11.71
CA VAL A 82 -0.09 -16.63 11.19
C VAL A 82 0.10 -16.64 9.67
N SER A 83 -0.45 -15.67 8.97
CA SER A 83 -0.34 -15.56 7.51
C SER A 83 1.13 -15.41 7.07
N ILE A 84 1.91 -14.61 7.76
CA ILE A 84 3.33 -14.44 7.46
C ILE A 84 4.09 -15.74 7.72
N MET A 85 3.83 -16.40 8.84
CA MET A 85 4.47 -17.67 9.16
C MET A 85 4.15 -18.76 8.14
N GLN A 86 2.93 -18.83 7.66
CA GLN A 86 2.54 -19.79 6.61
C GLN A 86 3.26 -19.51 5.29
N LEU A 87 3.49 -18.23 4.96
CA LEU A 87 4.12 -17.85 3.70
C LEU A 87 5.64 -17.97 3.75
N TYR A 88 6.26 -17.53 4.84
CA TYR A 88 7.73 -17.44 4.97
C TYR A 88 8.35 -18.49 5.90
N GLY A 89 7.51 -19.28 6.57
CA GLY A 89 7.95 -20.28 7.54
C GLY A 89 8.00 -19.74 8.97
N TYR A 90 8.09 -20.64 9.91
CA TYR A 90 8.19 -20.32 11.34
C TYR A 90 9.64 -19.99 11.71
N PRO A 91 9.85 -19.24 12.81
CA PRO A 91 11.21 -18.87 13.24
C PRO A 91 12.13 -20.05 13.51
N ASP A 92 11.57 -21.23 13.81
CA ASP A 92 12.33 -22.48 14.04
C ASP A 92 12.54 -23.29 12.74
N GLY A 93 12.15 -22.75 11.60
CA GLY A 93 12.24 -23.43 10.31
C GLY A 93 11.13 -24.43 10.02
N LYS A 94 10.18 -24.60 10.92
CA LYS A 94 9.04 -25.51 10.72
C LYS A 94 7.88 -24.76 10.08
N LYS A 95 7.21 -25.43 9.14
CA LYS A 95 5.99 -24.88 8.55
C LYS A 95 4.77 -25.34 9.36
N SER A 96 3.75 -24.45 9.37
CA SER A 96 2.46 -24.81 9.96
C SER A 96 1.81 -25.94 9.19
N SER A 97 1.12 -26.82 9.90
CA SER A 97 0.34 -27.91 9.32
C SER A 97 -1.13 -27.54 9.09
N PHE A 98 -1.55 -26.33 9.44
CA PHE A 98 -2.92 -25.90 9.16
C PHE A 98 -3.11 -25.06 7.91
#